data_55f2627cb8fb75e8e2b38cff07b803c8
#
_entry.id   55f2627cb8fb75e8e2b38cff07b803c8
#
_cell.length_a   1.000
_cell.length_b   1.000
_cell.length_c   1.000
_cell.angle_alpha   90.00
_cell.angle_beta   90.00
_cell.angle_gamma   90.00
#
_symmetry.space_group_name_H-M   'P 1'
#
loop_
_entity.id
_entity.type
_entity.pdbx_description
1 polymer ?
#
loop_
_entity_poly.entity_id
_entity_poly.type
_entity_poly.pdbx_seq_one_letter_code
_entity_poly.pdbx_strand_id
1 'polypeptide(L)'
;MKKYQKQSGMTVDAEYGEEQGNPFFEALPEILGKEEVMKRLRSQIPYPKDIQKMSPEERRKEVMEISKWFYPMDYMYTIYDMLYRAMSATYQTKNIVDHIRQMNDLYMDFRTGREREFQYATQAYTGAVLGVPGIGKTSTVQRCLSLMPQVIVHTNYGGKPMYTKQ
;
A
#
# COMPACT_ATOMS: atom_id res chain seq x y z
N MET A 1 17.67 -9.61 -5.35
CA MET A 1 17.48 -8.18 -4.97
C MET A 1 16.40 -7.60 -5.86
N LYS A 2 15.15 -7.57 -5.39
CA LYS A 2 13.98 -7.13 -6.17
C LYS A 2 14.06 -5.60 -6.37
N LYS A 3 14.07 -5.15 -7.62
CA LYS A 3 14.05 -3.72 -7.95
C LYS A 3 12.61 -3.23 -7.99
N TYR A 4 12.10 -2.75 -6.87
CA TYR A 4 10.86 -1.98 -6.90
C TYR A 4 11.12 -0.61 -7.53
N GLN A 5 10.55 -0.40 -8.71
CA GLN A 5 10.58 0.90 -9.35
C GLN A 5 9.67 1.88 -8.60
N LYS A 6 10.20 3.05 -8.38
CA LYS A 6 9.68 4.18 -7.62
C LYS A 6 8.55 4.86 -8.38
N GLN A 7 7.28 4.41 -8.20
CA GLN A 7 6.13 5.24 -8.59
C GLN A 7 4.96 4.99 -7.65
N SER A 8 4.55 6.04 -6.94
CA SER A 8 3.35 6.10 -6.12
C SER A 8 2.11 5.82 -6.96
N GLY A 9 1.26 4.93 -6.49
CA GLY A 9 -0.02 4.62 -7.14
C GLY A 9 0.04 3.67 -8.33
N MET A 10 1.13 2.94 -8.52
CA MET A 10 1.36 2.14 -9.72
C MET A 10 0.86 0.70 -9.58
N THR A 11 0.33 0.19 -10.67
CA THR A 11 0.13 -1.25 -10.88
C THR A 11 1.47 -1.91 -11.09
N VAL A 12 1.75 -2.98 -10.36
CA VAL A 12 2.97 -3.79 -10.49
C VAL A 12 2.62 -5.24 -10.79
N ASP A 13 3.49 -5.92 -11.53
CA ASP A 13 3.38 -7.36 -11.72
C ASP A 13 3.88 -8.08 -10.48
N ALA A 14 3.20 -9.18 -10.12
CA ALA A 14 3.57 -9.99 -8.97
C ALA A 14 4.90 -10.69 -9.21
N GLU A 15 5.82 -10.57 -8.26
CA GLU A 15 7.06 -11.33 -8.20
C GLU A 15 6.97 -12.32 -7.04
N TYR A 16 7.29 -13.59 -7.29
CA TYR A 16 7.19 -14.65 -6.29
C TYR A 16 8.57 -15.16 -5.89
N GLY A 17 8.67 -15.66 -4.65
CA GLY A 17 9.83 -16.40 -4.17
C GLY A 17 9.91 -17.82 -4.75
N GLU A 18 10.92 -18.56 -4.34
CA GLU A 18 11.10 -19.98 -4.73
C GLU A 18 10.15 -20.90 -3.96
N GLU A 19 9.72 -20.50 -2.77
CA GLU A 19 8.77 -21.23 -1.95
C GLU A 19 7.34 -21.04 -2.46
N GLN A 20 6.63 -22.12 -2.64
CA GLN A 20 5.22 -22.11 -3.06
C GLN A 20 4.32 -22.16 -1.82
N GLY A 21 3.76 -21.03 -1.47
CA GLY A 21 2.83 -20.88 -0.35
C GLY A 21 1.58 -20.10 -0.75
N ASN A 22 1.42 -18.94 -0.18
CA ASN A 22 0.31 -18.03 -0.48
C ASN A 22 0.73 -16.96 -1.48
N PRO A 23 0.30 -17.03 -2.76
CA PRO A 23 0.73 -16.10 -3.80
C PRO A 23 0.40 -14.63 -3.49
N PHE A 24 -0.67 -14.36 -2.77
CA PHE A 24 -1.00 -12.99 -2.37
C PHE A 24 -0.02 -12.43 -1.34
N PHE A 25 0.39 -13.27 -0.40
CA PHE A 25 1.35 -12.89 0.61
C PHE A 25 2.75 -12.76 0.03
N GLU A 26 3.17 -13.71 -0.81
CA GLU A 26 4.49 -13.71 -1.45
C GLU A 26 4.72 -12.53 -2.40
N ALA A 27 3.65 -12.05 -3.05
CA ALA A 27 3.73 -10.89 -3.94
C ALA A 27 3.81 -9.54 -3.22
N LEU A 28 3.63 -9.50 -1.90
CA LEU A 28 3.75 -8.26 -1.15
C LEU A 28 5.19 -7.71 -1.23
N PRO A 29 5.34 -6.38 -1.30
CA PRO A 29 6.66 -5.76 -1.26
C PRO A 29 7.36 -6.07 0.06
N GLU A 30 8.68 -6.10 0.05
CA GLU A 30 9.45 -6.18 1.28
C GLU A 30 9.22 -4.94 2.16
N ILE A 31 9.21 -5.15 3.48
CA ILE A 31 9.11 -4.04 4.44
C ILE A 31 10.33 -3.12 4.29
N LEU A 32 10.07 -1.83 4.20
CA LEU A 32 11.14 -0.84 4.11
C LEU A 32 11.68 -0.49 5.49
N GLY A 33 12.98 -0.36 5.61
CA GLY A 33 13.62 0.15 6.82
C GLY A 33 13.33 1.63 7.05
N LYS A 34 13.50 2.11 8.30
CA LYS A 34 13.19 3.48 8.71
C LYS A 34 13.85 4.54 7.80
N GLU A 35 15.11 4.38 7.51
CA GLU A 35 15.87 5.34 6.69
C GLU A 35 15.31 5.46 5.27
N GLU A 36 14.97 4.32 4.66
CA GLU A 36 14.41 4.29 3.31
C GLU A 36 12.99 4.87 3.28
N VAL A 37 12.16 4.59 4.29
CA VAL A 37 10.83 5.19 4.44
C VAL A 37 10.95 6.71 4.55
N MET A 38 11.82 7.21 5.44
CA MET A 38 12.02 8.64 5.64
C MET A 38 12.55 9.32 4.36
N LYS A 39 13.46 8.66 3.64
CA LYS A 39 13.98 9.17 2.37
C LYS A 39 12.91 9.26 1.29
N ARG A 40 12.05 8.23 1.16
CA ARG A 40 10.98 8.20 0.15
C ARG A 40 9.83 9.15 0.46
N LEU A 41 9.50 9.33 1.73
CA LEU A 41 8.46 10.27 2.16
C LEU A 41 8.89 11.72 1.96
N ARG A 42 10.18 12.02 2.01
CA ARG A 42 10.70 13.37 1.89
C ARG A 42 10.47 13.92 0.48
N SER A 43 9.76 15.02 0.38
CA SER A 43 9.72 15.81 -0.84
C SER A 43 10.39 17.16 -0.61
N GLN A 44 11.35 17.48 -1.48
CA GLN A 44 12.04 18.78 -1.47
C GLN A 44 11.74 19.48 -2.77
N ILE A 45 11.44 20.75 -2.65
CA ILE A 45 11.29 21.66 -3.80
C ILE A 45 12.62 22.35 -3.97
N PRO A 46 13.22 22.31 -5.16
CA PRO A 46 14.45 23.06 -5.41
C PRO A 46 14.18 24.55 -5.20
N TYR A 47 15.03 25.19 -4.41
CA TYR A 47 14.96 26.65 -4.24
C TYR A 47 15.32 27.32 -5.56
N PRO A 48 14.51 28.27 -6.06
CA PRO A 48 14.80 28.95 -7.32
C PRO A 48 16.07 29.79 -7.21
N LYS A 49 16.99 29.59 -8.14
CA LYS A 49 18.35 30.19 -8.08
C LYS A 49 18.33 31.71 -8.24
N ASP A 50 17.35 32.26 -8.93
CA ASP A 50 17.27 33.67 -9.30
C ASP A 50 15.99 34.37 -8.82
N ILE A 51 15.56 34.06 -7.59
CA ILE A 51 14.29 34.58 -7.02
C ILE A 51 14.22 36.13 -7.04
N GLN A 52 15.37 36.80 -6.98
CA GLN A 52 15.43 38.26 -7.01
C GLN A 52 15.11 38.85 -8.39
N LYS A 53 15.31 38.07 -9.46
CA LYS A 53 15.05 38.48 -10.84
C LYS A 53 13.64 38.13 -11.30
N MET A 54 12.92 37.36 -10.51
CA MET A 54 11.57 36.91 -10.81
C MET A 54 10.57 38.06 -10.65
N SER A 55 9.58 38.10 -11.55
CA SER A 55 8.42 38.98 -11.42
C SER A 55 7.60 38.66 -10.16
N PRO A 56 6.78 39.57 -9.65
CA PRO A 56 5.90 39.32 -8.52
C PRO A 56 4.96 38.13 -8.74
N GLU A 57 4.53 37.89 -9.97
CA GLU A 57 3.63 36.78 -10.34
C GLU A 57 4.35 35.43 -10.31
N GLU A 58 5.58 35.37 -10.81
CA GLU A 58 6.41 34.16 -10.73
C GLU A 58 6.72 33.82 -9.29
N ARG A 59 7.08 34.79 -8.46
CA ARG A 59 7.31 34.57 -7.02
C ARG A 59 6.07 34.03 -6.30
N ARG A 60 4.86 34.48 -6.67
CA ARG A 60 3.62 33.89 -6.09
C ARG A 60 3.42 32.45 -6.48
N LYS A 61 3.76 32.04 -7.71
CA LYS A 61 3.70 30.65 -8.16
C LYS A 61 4.68 29.79 -7.35
N GLU A 62 5.90 30.26 -7.13
CA GLU A 62 6.89 29.55 -6.32
C GLU A 62 6.43 29.37 -4.86
N VAL A 63 5.77 30.35 -4.27
CA VAL A 63 5.19 30.24 -2.93
C VAL A 63 4.11 29.16 -2.88
N MET A 64 3.29 28.98 -3.94
CA MET A 64 2.28 27.90 -3.99
C MET A 64 2.92 26.51 -4.01
N GLU A 65 4.12 26.39 -4.57
CA GLU A 65 4.86 25.10 -4.57
C GLU A 65 5.25 24.62 -3.17
N ILE A 66 5.30 25.51 -2.16
CA ILE A 66 5.56 25.14 -0.75
C ILE A 66 4.59 24.06 -0.25
N SER A 67 3.36 24.02 -0.75
CA SER A 67 2.37 23.00 -0.41
C SER A 67 2.82 21.56 -0.75
N LYS A 68 3.75 21.44 -1.69
CA LYS A 68 4.33 20.16 -2.11
C LYS A 68 5.51 19.71 -1.23
N TRP A 69 6.02 20.62 -0.40
CA TRP A 69 7.12 20.31 0.51
C TRP A 69 6.63 19.45 1.65
N PHE A 70 7.38 18.38 1.94
CA PHE A 70 7.06 17.48 3.02
C PHE A 70 8.33 17.00 3.70
N TYR A 71 8.38 17.20 5.01
CA TYR A 71 9.44 16.70 5.85
C TYR A 71 8.90 15.60 6.76
N PRO A 72 9.36 14.35 6.63
CA PRO A 72 8.87 13.26 7.44
C PRO A 72 9.37 13.35 8.88
N MET A 73 8.50 13.03 9.83
CA MET A 73 8.79 12.94 11.26
C MET A 73 8.94 11.46 11.68
N ASP A 74 9.68 11.20 12.73
CA ASP A 74 9.99 9.84 13.20
C ASP A 74 8.76 8.95 13.44
N TYR A 75 7.68 9.51 13.97
CA TYR A 75 6.42 8.80 14.21
C TYR A 75 5.77 8.27 12.92
N MET A 76 6.10 8.83 11.77
CA MET A 76 5.54 8.40 10.48
C MET A 76 6.03 7.00 10.09
N TYR A 77 7.23 6.63 10.54
CA TYR A 77 7.69 5.25 10.38
C TYR A 77 6.83 4.26 11.16
N THR A 78 6.43 4.62 12.39
CA THR A 78 5.52 3.78 13.18
C THR A 78 4.17 3.58 12.48
N ILE A 79 3.65 4.62 11.85
CA ILE A 79 2.41 4.53 11.06
C ILE A 79 2.61 3.65 9.83
N TYR A 80 3.73 3.80 9.11
CA TYR A 80 4.07 2.94 7.98
C TYR A 80 4.17 1.47 8.40
N ASP A 81 4.90 1.16 9.48
CA ASP A 81 5.06 -0.20 10.00
C ASP A 81 3.72 -0.81 10.40
N MET A 82 2.86 -0.04 11.08
CA MET A 82 1.51 -0.47 11.43
C MET A 82 0.67 -0.80 10.20
N LEU A 83 0.68 0.05 9.18
CA LEU A 83 -0.06 -0.17 7.93
C LEU A 83 0.47 -1.39 7.18
N TYR A 84 1.79 -1.55 7.09
CA TYR A 84 2.41 -2.70 6.44
C TYR A 84 2.05 -4.01 7.16
N ARG A 85 2.13 -4.05 8.49
CA ARG A 85 1.75 -5.24 9.28
C ARG A 85 0.28 -5.58 9.14
N ALA A 86 -0.60 -4.57 9.13
CA ALA A 86 -2.04 -4.76 8.91
C ALA A 86 -2.32 -5.38 7.53
N MET A 87 -1.66 -4.87 6.50
CA MET A 87 -1.74 -5.41 5.14
C MET A 87 -1.22 -6.85 5.09
N SER A 88 -0.02 -7.09 5.60
CA SER A 88 0.61 -8.43 5.62
C SER A 88 -0.24 -9.45 6.36
N ALA A 89 -0.76 -9.12 7.54
CA ALA A 89 -1.63 -10.00 8.31
C ALA A 89 -2.91 -10.36 7.53
N THR A 90 -3.48 -9.38 6.82
CA THR A 90 -4.67 -9.61 5.99
C THR A 90 -4.38 -10.59 4.86
N TYR A 91 -3.25 -10.44 4.16
CA TYR A 91 -2.89 -11.31 3.04
C TYR A 91 -2.34 -12.66 3.48
N GLN A 92 -1.73 -12.76 4.65
CA GLN A 92 -1.28 -14.03 5.22
C GLN A 92 -2.44 -15.01 5.45
N THR A 93 -3.61 -14.49 5.82
CA THR A 93 -4.81 -15.31 6.07
C THR A 93 -5.65 -15.56 4.81
N LYS A 94 -5.44 -14.80 3.73
CA LYS A 94 -6.16 -14.97 2.45
C LYS A 94 -5.47 -16.03 1.58
N ASN A 95 -5.97 -17.25 1.62
CA ASN A 95 -5.55 -18.29 0.69
C ASN A 95 -6.49 -18.33 -0.52
N ILE A 96 -5.95 -18.24 -1.75
CA ILE A 96 -6.73 -18.29 -2.99
C ILE A 96 -7.55 -19.57 -3.09
N VAL A 97 -6.96 -20.71 -2.73
CA VAL A 97 -7.63 -22.01 -2.84
C VAL A 97 -8.86 -22.04 -1.93
N ASP A 98 -8.73 -21.53 -0.73
CA ASP A 98 -9.84 -21.46 0.22
C ASP A 98 -10.89 -20.43 -0.22
N HIS A 99 -10.48 -19.30 -0.80
CA HIS A 99 -11.41 -18.33 -1.33
C HIS A 99 -12.20 -18.88 -2.51
N ILE A 100 -11.56 -19.57 -3.46
CA ILE A 100 -12.25 -20.22 -4.59
C ILE A 100 -13.20 -21.32 -4.10
N ARG A 101 -12.77 -22.12 -3.12
CA ARG A 101 -13.66 -23.13 -2.51
C ARG A 101 -14.88 -22.48 -1.86
N GLN A 102 -14.68 -21.45 -1.04
CA GLN A 102 -15.77 -20.71 -0.41
C GLN A 102 -16.75 -20.13 -1.44
N MET A 103 -16.24 -19.54 -2.53
CA MET A 103 -17.09 -19.01 -3.61
C MET A 103 -17.86 -20.11 -4.33
N ASN A 104 -17.23 -21.27 -4.61
CA ASN A 104 -17.91 -22.40 -5.24
C ASN A 104 -18.95 -23.01 -4.29
N ASP A 105 -18.63 -23.15 -3.02
CA ASP A 105 -19.55 -23.66 -2.01
C ASP A 105 -20.78 -22.73 -1.85
N LEU A 106 -20.55 -21.42 -1.80
CA LEU A 106 -21.61 -20.41 -1.79
C LEU A 106 -22.53 -20.53 -3.02
N TYR A 107 -21.95 -20.70 -4.20
CA TYR A 107 -22.72 -20.88 -5.44
C TYR A 107 -23.55 -22.15 -5.42
N MET A 108 -22.99 -23.26 -4.92
CA MET A 108 -23.70 -24.55 -4.78
C MET A 108 -24.80 -24.48 -3.73
N ASP A 109 -24.56 -23.83 -2.59
CA ASP A 109 -25.55 -23.66 -1.54
C ASP A 109 -26.73 -22.81 -2.00
N PHE A 110 -26.43 -21.72 -2.74
CA PHE A 110 -27.47 -20.88 -3.38
C PHE A 110 -28.33 -21.69 -4.36
N ARG A 111 -27.73 -22.55 -5.18
CA ARG A 111 -28.45 -23.42 -6.12
C ARG A 111 -29.30 -24.49 -5.47
N THR A 112 -28.82 -25.01 -4.33
CA THR A 112 -29.49 -26.13 -3.62
C THR A 112 -30.43 -25.65 -2.51
N GLY A 113 -30.51 -24.34 -2.24
CA GLY A 113 -31.31 -23.76 -1.17
C GLY A 113 -30.86 -24.17 0.23
N ARG A 114 -29.57 -24.51 0.38
CA ARG A 114 -28.96 -24.91 1.66
C ARG A 114 -28.56 -23.69 2.44
N GLU A 115 -29.14 -23.49 3.62
CA GLU A 115 -28.67 -22.47 4.56
C GLU A 115 -27.44 -23.00 5.29
N ARG A 116 -26.31 -22.30 5.18
CA ARG A 116 -25.11 -22.53 6.00
C ARG A 116 -24.95 -21.40 7.00
N GLU A 117 -24.61 -21.78 8.20
CA GLU A 117 -24.12 -20.85 9.19
C GLU A 117 -22.69 -20.43 8.80
N PHE A 118 -22.53 -19.19 8.32
CA PHE A 118 -21.23 -18.68 7.89
C PHE A 118 -20.41 -18.27 9.10
N GLN A 119 -19.37 -19.04 9.40
CA GLN A 119 -18.30 -18.59 10.31
C GLN A 119 -17.30 -17.74 9.51
N TYR A 120 -17.54 -16.44 9.46
CA TYR A 120 -16.54 -15.52 8.97
C TYR A 120 -15.47 -15.29 10.03
N ALA A 121 -14.34 -15.95 9.91
CA ALA A 121 -13.14 -15.56 10.65
C ALA A 121 -12.58 -14.28 10.04
N THR A 122 -13.26 -13.16 10.23
CA THR A 122 -12.74 -11.84 9.83
C THR A 122 -11.81 -11.35 10.92
N GLN A 123 -10.53 -11.64 10.79
CA GLN A 123 -9.51 -10.91 11.55
C GLN A 123 -9.32 -9.53 10.88
N ALA A 124 -10.19 -8.59 11.24
CA ALA A 124 -10.01 -7.20 10.84
C ALA A 124 -8.89 -6.59 11.68
N TYR A 125 -7.81 -6.22 11.02
CA TYR A 125 -6.76 -5.46 11.69
C TYR A 125 -7.20 -3.99 11.74
N THR A 126 -7.43 -3.47 12.93
CA THR A 126 -7.85 -2.08 13.14
C THR A 126 -6.76 -1.29 13.84
N GLY A 127 -6.54 -0.07 13.41
CA GLY A 127 -5.61 0.86 14.04
C GLY A 127 -6.20 2.26 14.15
N ALA A 128 -5.75 3.04 15.13
CA ALA A 128 -6.19 4.41 15.31
C ALA A 128 -4.99 5.37 15.37
N VAL A 129 -5.08 6.48 14.65
CA VAL A 129 -4.11 7.57 14.70
C VAL A 129 -4.76 8.76 15.41
N LEU A 130 -4.36 8.99 16.66
CA LEU A 130 -4.91 10.05 17.49
C LEU A 130 -3.98 11.27 17.49
N GLY A 131 -4.55 12.45 17.59
CA GLY A 131 -3.80 13.71 17.64
C GLY A 131 -4.71 14.92 17.41
N VAL A 132 -4.19 16.11 17.69
CA VAL A 132 -4.93 17.37 17.50
C VAL A 132 -5.28 17.61 16.01
N PRO A 133 -6.36 18.34 15.72
CA PRO A 133 -6.69 18.76 14.37
C PRO A 133 -5.51 19.50 13.69
N GLY A 134 -5.32 19.31 12.41
CA GLY A 134 -4.28 20.01 11.63
C GLY A 134 -2.86 19.44 11.71
N ILE A 135 -2.57 18.45 12.58
CA ILE A 135 -1.23 17.83 12.69
C ILE A 135 -0.79 16.97 11.50
N GLY A 136 -1.65 16.82 10.49
CA GLY A 136 -1.29 16.07 9.27
C GLY A 136 -1.54 14.55 9.33
N LYS A 137 -2.44 14.05 10.20
CA LYS A 137 -2.75 12.61 10.32
C LYS A 137 -3.11 11.97 8.99
N THR A 138 -4.08 12.55 8.29
CA THR A 138 -4.55 12.03 6.99
C THR A 138 -3.44 12.08 5.94
N SER A 139 -2.72 13.20 5.87
CA SER A 139 -1.60 13.35 4.92
C SER A 139 -0.49 12.33 5.18
N THR A 140 -0.21 12.01 6.44
CA THR A 140 0.77 10.99 6.82
C THR A 140 0.32 9.61 6.35
N VAL A 141 -0.91 9.21 6.66
CA VAL A 141 -1.45 7.90 6.26
C VAL A 141 -1.44 7.76 4.73
N GLN A 142 -1.93 8.78 4.01
CA GLN A 142 -1.94 8.77 2.54
C GLN A 142 -0.53 8.65 1.95
N ARG A 143 0.46 9.36 2.50
CA ARG A 143 1.84 9.28 2.06
C ARG A 143 2.48 7.94 2.39
N CYS A 144 2.20 7.36 3.55
CA CYS A 144 2.68 6.01 3.89
C CYS A 144 2.08 4.96 2.95
N LEU A 145 0.77 5.04 2.66
CA LEU A 145 0.11 4.16 1.70
C LEU A 145 0.68 4.32 0.28
N SER A 146 1.08 5.53 -0.11
CA SER A 146 1.69 5.76 -1.43
C SER A 146 3.07 5.12 -1.61
N LEU A 147 3.70 4.62 -0.54
CA LEU A 147 4.94 3.83 -0.63
C LEU A 147 4.69 2.38 -1.03
N MET A 148 3.44 1.93 -0.98
CA MET A 148 3.00 0.58 -1.33
C MET A 148 2.37 0.58 -2.71
N PRO A 149 2.49 -0.51 -3.50
CA PRO A 149 1.75 -0.63 -4.74
C PRO A 149 0.25 -0.65 -4.45
N GLN A 150 -0.54 0.03 -5.26
CA GLN A 150 -1.99 0.04 -5.11
C GLN A 150 -2.65 -1.18 -5.74
N VAL A 151 -2.04 -1.74 -6.76
CA VAL A 151 -2.52 -2.93 -7.46
C VAL A 151 -1.34 -3.83 -7.79
N ILE A 152 -1.46 -5.09 -7.42
CA ILE A 152 -0.52 -6.15 -7.81
C ILE A 152 -1.24 -7.08 -8.78
N VAL A 153 -0.67 -7.28 -9.97
CA VAL A 153 -1.24 -8.13 -11.02
C VAL A 153 -0.56 -9.49 -10.98
N HIS A 154 -1.36 -10.53 -10.82
CA HIS A 154 -0.90 -11.91 -10.82
C HIS A 154 -1.21 -12.53 -12.19
N THR A 155 -0.20 -12.97 -12.90
CA THR A 155 -0.33 -13.60 -14.23
C THR A 155 0.01 -15.07 -14.22
N ASN A 156 0.93 -15.48 -13.35
CA ASN A 156 1.41 -16.86 -13.27
C ASN A 156 1.86 -17.13 -11.82
N TYR A 157 1.55 -18.31 -11.29
CA TYR A 157 2.05 -18.78 -10.01
C TYR A 157 2.36 -20.28 -10.06
N GLY A 158 3.59 -20.65 -9.68
CA GLY A 158 4.02 -22.07 -9.71
C GLY A 158 3.88 -22.72 -11.10
N GLY A 159 4.12 -21.98 -12.17
CA GLY A 159 4.01 -22.46 -13.55
C GLY A 159 2.58 -22.60 -14.07
N LYS A 160 1.58 -22.17 -13.31
CA LYS A 160 0.15 -22.18 -13.71
C LYS A 160 -0.33 -20.75 -13.98
N PRO A 161 -1.10 -20.52 -15.04
CA PRO A 161 -1.67 -19.21 -15.29
C PRO A 161 -2.65 -18.81 -14.19
N MET A 162 -2.52 -17.59 -13.72
CA MET A 162 -3.35 -17.03 -12.67
C MET A 162 -3.64 -15.56 -13.00
N TYR A 163 -4.87 -15.27 -13.41
CA TYR A 163 -5.26 -13.93 -13.82
C TYR A 163 -6.13 -13.27 -12.73
N THR A 164 -5.49 -12.63 -11.77
CA THR A 164 -6.18 -11.88 -10.72
C THR A 164 -5.41 -10.62 -10.35
N LYS A 165 -6.07 -9.72 -9.58
CA LYS A 165 -5.50 -8.48 -9.05
C LYS A 165 -5.80 -8.39 -7.56
N GLN A 166 -4.85 -7.88 -6.78
CA GLN A 166 -4.99 -7.57 -5.37
C GLN A 166 -4.61 -6.13 -5.08
#